data_1846217edd7af28d97dfa53784993320
#
_entry.id   1846217edd7af28d97dfa53784993320
#
_cell.length_a   1.000
_cell.length_b   1.000
_cell.length_c   1.000
_cell.angle_alpha   90.00
_cell.angle_beta   90.00
_cell.angle_gamma   90.00
#
_symmetry.space_group_name_H-M   'P 1'
#
loop_
_entity.id
_entity.type
_entity.pdbx_description
1 polymer ?
#
loop_
_entity_poly.entity_id
_entity_poly.type
_entity_poly.pdbx_seq_one_letter_code
_entity_poly.pdbx_strand_id
1 'polypeptide(L)'
;MSCLLKKEEGKANAILTFKRDRLIYDIENYAYIEGSVMETENSHNRHTVADVGQEGNIDRVSRKIDLAVAKCKEMLYPYTKHEVHKPVLDNRMKAPSTYAIVLTVPEGFSQTTLILLERLIHEYIVCMAVADWMSITNPSKTETWREKAEEAATEIRTSLRARLGKVRRKPHPF
;
A
#
# COMPACT_ATOMS: atom_id res chain seq x y z
N MET A 1 5.52 14.43 -4.16
CA MET A 1 4.79 15.73 -4.24
C MET A 1 3.32 15.42 -4.48
N SER A 2 2.49 15.54 -3.44
CA SER A 2 1.04 15.39 -3.57
C SER A 2 0.47 16.66 -4.21
N CYS A 3 -0.14 16.54 -5.37
CA CYS A 3 -0.77 17.65 -6.09
C CYS A 3 -2.24 17.73 -5.72
N LEU A 4 -2.67 18.87 -5.19
CA LEU A 4 -4.09 19.17 -4.93
C LEU A 4 -4.77 19.56 -6.24
N LEU A 5 -5.73 18.76 -6.70
CA LEU A 5 -6.50 19.00 -7.90
C LEU A 5 -7.99 19.17 -7.63
N LYS A 6 -8.57 20.26 -8.16
CA LYS A 6 -9.99 20.65 -8.23
C LYS A 6 -10.79 20.67 -6.91
N LYS A 7 -11.27 21.86 -6.56
CA LYS A 7 -12.22 22.18 -5.49
C LYS A 7 -13.65 21.88 -5.93
N GLU A 8 -14.31 20.92 -5.25
CA GLU A 8 -15.75 21.00 -4.99
C GLU A 8 -15.93 21.76 -3.66
N GLU A 9 -16.99 22.53 -3.47
CA GLU A 9 -17.19 23.35 -2.28
C GLU A 9 -16.90 22.57 -0.99
N GLY A 10 -15.88 22.97 -0.21
CA GLY A 10 -15.49 22.39 1.07
C GLY A 10 -14.72 21.07 1.01
N LYS A 11 -14.33 20.58 -0.18
CA LYS A 11 -13.55 19.35 -0.36
C LYS A 11 -12.33 19.60 -1.25
N ALA A 12 -11.25 18.89 -0.94
CA ALA A 12 -10.02 18.88 -1.71
C ALA A 12 -9.67 17.47 -2.15
N ASN A 13 -9.09 17.32 -3.34
CA ASN A 13 -8.57 16.05 -3.81
C ASN A 13 -7.06 15.98 -3.54
N ALA A 14 -6.64 14.96 -2.79
CA ALA A 14 -5.25 14.64 -2.56
C ALA A 14 -4.88 13.41 -3.39
N ILE A 15 -3.76 13.45 -4.11
CA ILE A 15 -3.27 12.32 -4.90
C ILE A 15 -2.03 11.76 -4.21
N LEU A 16 -2.11 10.50 -3.81
CA LEU A 16 -0.97 9.73 -3.35
C LEU A 16 -0.39 8.94 -4.52
N THR A 17 0.91 9.06 -4.76
CA THR A 17 1.58 8.45 -5.92
C THR A 17 2.69 7.51 -5.48
N PHE A 18 2.72 6.31 -6.08
CA PHE A 18 3.69 5.27 -5.78
C PHE A 18 4.38 4.85 -7.09
N LYS A 19 5.67 5.08 -7.20
CA LYS A 19 6.46 4.62 -8.35
C LYS A 19 6.69 3.11 -8.23
N ARG A 20 6.34 2.37 -9.30
CA ARG A 20 6.51 0.92 -9.35
C ARG A 20 7.95 0.50 -9.10
N ASP A 21 8.91 1.17 -9.72
CA ASP A 21 10.33 0.84 -9.59
C ASP A 21 10.82 1.00 -8.14
N ARG A 22 10.29 2.00 -7.40
CA ARG A 22 10.62 2.18 -5.99
C ARG A 22 10.03 1.07 -5.11
N LEU A 23 8.80 0.65 -5.38
CA LEU A 23 8.18 -0.48 -4.68
C LEU A 23 8.97 -1.77 -4.92
N ILE A 24 9.35 -2.05 -6.17
CA ILE A 24 10.14 -3.23 -6.51
C ILE A 24 11.50 -3.19 -5.82
N TYR A 25 12.19 -2.05 -5.84
CA TYR A 25 13.47 -1.88 -5.16
C TYR A 25 13.39 -2.19 -3.66
N ASP A 26 12.36 -1.71 -2.98
CA ASP A 26 12.19 -1.96 -1.54
C ASP A 26 11.82 -3.44 -1.26
N ILE A 27 11.05 -4.08 -2.14
CA ILE A 27 10.76 -5.52 -2.09
C ILE A 27 12.05 -6.35 -2.28
N GLU A 28 12.89 -6.01 -3.25
CA GLU A 28 14.19 -6.64 -3.50
C GLU A 28 15.11 -6.51 -2.30
N ASN A 29 15.16 -5.33 -1.69
CA ASN A 29 15.99 -5.07 -0.52
C ASN A 29 15.58 -5.95 0.67
N TYR A 30 14.29 -6.06 0.97
CA TYR A 30 13.79 -6.93 2.03
C TYR A 30 14.04 -8.41 1.73
N ALA A 31 13.81 -8.84 0.49
CA ALA A 31 14.07 -10.22 0.07
C ALA A 31 15.57 -10.57 0.19
N TYR A 32 16.45 -9.64 -0.21
CA TYR A 32 17.89 -9.80 -0.06
C TYR A 32 18.31 -9.95 1.41
N ILE A 33 17.79 -9.11 2.31
CA ILE A 33 18.08 -9.19 3.74
C ILE A 33 17.61 -10.54 4.31
N GLU A 34 16.38 -10.97 4.01
CA GLU A 34 15.86 -12.26 4.47
C GLU A 34 16.70 -13.43 3.93
N GLY A 35 17.12 -13.39 2.67
CA GLY A 35 18.03 -14.38 2.10
C GLY A 35 19.40 -14.40 2.77
N SER A 36 19.94 -13.22 3.12
CA SER A 36 21.27 -13.09 3.74
C SER A 36 21.33 -13.64 5.17
N VAL A 37 20.23 -13.47 5.94
CA VAL A 37 20.14 -13.95 7.33
C VAL A 37 19.56 -15.36 7.47
N MET A 38 19.19 -15.98 6.34
CA MET A 38 18.63 -17.34 6.34
C MET A 38 19.67 -18.36 6.79
N GLU A 39 19.38 -19.08 7.86
CA GLU A 39 20.19 -20.20 8.34
C GLU A 39 19.92 -21.44 7.47
N THR A 40 20.76 -21.64 6.47
CA THR A 40 20.70 -22.82 5.60
C THR A 40 22.11 -23.18 5.10
N GLU A 41 22.41 -24.46 5.03
CA GLU A 41 23.64 -24.98 4.43
C GLU A 41 23.62 -24.86 2.91
N ASN A 42 22.44 -24.75 2.30
CA ASN A 42 22.26 -24.65 0.86
C ASN A 42 22.24 -23.18 0.40
N SER A 43 23.37 -22.75 -0.20
CA SER A 43 23.49 -21.40 -0.77
C SER A 43 22.44 -21.10 -1.85
N HIS A 44 21.98 -22.13 -2.58
CA HIS A 44 20.93 -21.97 -3.61
C HIS A 44 19.61 -21.43 -3.02
N ASN A 45 19.22 -21.90 -1.84
CA ASN A 45 18.01 -21.42 -1.19
C ASN A 45 18.08 -19.92 -0.84
N ARG A 46 19.26 -19.44 -0.42
CA ARG A 46 19.50 -18.01 -0.16
C ARG A 46 19.34 -17.17 -1.41
N HIS A 47 19.93 -17.63 -2.52
CA HIS A 47 19.81 -16.95 -3.82
C HIS A 47 18.35 -16.93 -4.29
N THR A 48 17.63 -18.04 -4.17
CA THR A 48 16.22 -18.10 -4.57
C THR A 48 15.36 -17.07 -3.80
N VAL A 49 15.62 -16.83 -2.52
CA VAL A 49 14.91 -15.80 -1.75
C VAL A 49 15.25 -14.40 -2.28
N ALA A 50 16.52 -14.14 -2.62
CA ALA A 50 16.98 -12.84 -3.10
C ALA A 50 16.54 -12.50 -4.53
N ASP A 51 16.22 -13.52 -5.35
CA ASP A 51 15.95 -13.38 -6.79
C ASP A 51 14.55 -12.84 -7.15
N VAL A 52 13.91 -12.12 -6.26
CA VAL A 52 12.57 -11.55 -6.45
C VAL A 52 12.47 -10.57 -7.63
N GLY A 53 13.56 -9.83 -7.90
CA GLY A 53 13.64 -8.83 -8.96
C GLY A 53 13.98 -9.36 -10.36
N GLN A 54 14.23 -10.67 -10.52
CA GLN A 54 14.53 -11.25 -11.82
C GLN A 54 13.32 -11.18 -12.77
N GLU A 55 13.59 -11.05 -14.08
CA GLU A 55 12.54 -10.88 -15.11
C GLU A 55 11.40 -11.90 -15.00
N GLY A 56 11.71 -13.18 -14.71
CA GLY A 56 10.70 -14.22 -14.56
C GLY A 56 9.79 -14.07 -13.33
N ASN A 57 10.22 -13.34 -12.31
CA ASN A 57 9.52 -13.18 -11.05
C ASN A 57 8.78 -11.83 -10.96
N ILE A 58 9.23 -10.83 -11.72
CA ILE A 58 8.74 -9.46 -11.67
C ILE A 58 7.25 -9.33 -12.02
N ASP A 59 6.75 -10.17 -12.92
CA ASP A 59 5.33 -10.19 -13.30
C ASP A 59 4.44 -10.67 -12.15
N ARG A 60 4.90 -11.64 -11.38
CA ARG A 60 4.21 -12.10 -10.18
C ARG A 60 4.16 -11.01 -9.11
N VAL A 61 5.29 -10.39 -8.85
CA VAL A 61 5.41 -9.28 -7.88
C VAL A 61 4.50 -8.11 -8.30
N SER A 62 4.50 -7.76 -9.58
CA SER A 62 3.64 -6.70 -10.12
C SER A 62 2.16 -6.97 -9.90
N ARG A 63 1.69 -8.20 -10.14
CA ARG A 63 0.29 -8.59 -9.86
C ARG A 63 -0.06 -8.48 -8.37
N LYS A 64 0.89 -8.73 -7.47
CA LYS A 64 0.67 -8.56 -6.02
C LYS A 64 0.64 -7.09 -5.62
N ILE A 65 1.47 -6.26 -6.23
CA ILE A 65 1.42 -4.80 -6.06
C ILE A 65 0.05 -4.28 -6.51
N ASP A 66 -0.43 -4.67 -7.71
CA ASP A 66 -1.75 -4.26 -8.22
C ASP A 66 -2.87 -4.63 -7.25
N LEU A 67 -2.87 -5.86 -6.72
CA LEU A 67 -3.86 -6.31 -5.74
C LEU A 67 -3.76 -5.53 -4.42
N ALA A 68 -2.54 -5.27 -3.93
CA ALA A 68 -2.34 -4.51 -2.71
C ALA A 68 -2.81 -3.05 -2.86
N VAL A 69 -2.55 -2.42 -4.01
CA VAL A 69 -3.07 -1.07 -4.32
C VAL A 69 -4.60 -1.06 -4.35
N ALA A 70 -5.23 -2.07 -4.96
CA ALA A 70 -6.69 -2.18 -4.97
C ALA A 70 -7.26 -2.30 -3.55
N LYS A 71 -6.65 -3.15 -2.70
CA LYS A 71 -7.02 -3.26 -1.28
C LYS A 71 -6.85 -1.95 -0.52
N CYS A 72 -5.78 -1.18 -0.80
CA CYS A 72 -5.61 0.15 -0.21
C CYS A 72 -6.76 1.09 -0.58
N LYS A 73 -7.20 1.08 -1.84
CA LYS A 73 -8.35 1.89 -2.28
C LYS A 73 -9.63 1.56 -1.51
N GLU A 74 -9.88 0.27 -1.24
CA GLU A 74 -11.01 -0.16 -0.41
C GLU A 74 -10.85 0.23 1.06
N MET A 75 -9.65 0.07 1.65
CA MET A 75 -9.39 0.47 3.02
C MET A 75 -9.60 1.98 3.26
N LEU A 76 -9.34 2.79 2.24
CA LEU A 76 -9.50 4.24 2.27
C LEU A 76 -10.92 4.72 1.95
N TYR A 77 -11.88 3.81 1.71
CA TYR A 77 -13.28 4.18 1.55
C TYR A 77 -13.83 4.82 2.85
N PRO A 78 -14.59 5.93 2.81
CA PRO A 78 -15.26 6.53 1.64
C PRO A 78 -14.47 7.61 0.89
N TYR A 79 -13.23 7.90 1.26
CA TYR A 79 -12.42 8.96 0.64
C TYR A 79 -12.07 8.66 -0.82
N THR A 80 -12.03 7.39 -1.21
CA THR A 80 -11.77 6.90 -2.57
C THR A 80 -13.02 6.67 -3.40
N LYS A 81 -14.19 7.08 -2.91
CA LYS A 81 -15.49 6.78 -3.54
C LYS A 81 -15.55 7.12 -5.04
N HIS A 82 -14.95 8.23 -5.45
CA HIS A 82 -14.94 8.64 -6.86
C HIS A 82 -14.07 7.73 -7.76
N GLU A 83 -13.06 7.07 -7.21
CA GLU A 83 -12.24 6.12 -7.98
C GLU A 83 -12.92 4.76 -8.12
N VAL A 84 -13.55 4.27 -7.05
CA VAL A 84 -14.23 2.97 -7.03
C VAL A 84 -15.43 2.93 -7.98
N HIS A 85 -16.09 4.07 -8.20
CA HIS A 85 -17.26 4.17 -9.07
C HIS A 85 -16.95 4.60 -10.51
N LYS A 86 -15.68 4.72 -10.91
CA LYS A 86 -15.34 4.95 -12.31
C LYS A 86 -15.64 3.71 -13.15
N PRO A 87 -16.53 3.79 -14.16
CA PRO A 87 -16.85 2.68 -15.03
C PRO A 87 -15.76 2.51 -16.11
N VAL A 88 -14.50 2.39 -15.71
CA VAL A 88 -13.40 2.19 -16.64
C VAL A 88 -12.89 0.78 -16.48
N LEU A 89 -13.18 -0.06 -17.47
CA LEU A 89 -12.49 -1.34 -17.66
C LEU A 89 -11.06 -1.04 -18.10
N ASP A 90 -10.11 -1.32 -17.23
CA ASP A 90 -8.69 -1.19 -17.55
C ASP A 90 -8.17 -2.53 -18.07
N ASN A 91 -8.10 -2.65 -19.38
CA ASN A 91 -7.51 -3.83 -20.05
C ASN A 91 -5.99 -3.72 -20.19
N ARG A 92 -5.30 -3.11 -19.23
CA ARG A 92 -3.85 -2.97 -19.30
C ARG A 92 -3.14 -4.31 -19.27
N MET A 93 -2.48 -4.62 -20.36
CA MET A 93 -1.61 -5.80 -20.49
C MET A 93 -0.28 -5.62 -19.77
N LYS A 94 0.11 -4.37 -19.49
CA LYS A 94 1.37 -4.02 -18.80
C LYS A 94 1.09 -3.32 -17.48
N ALA A 95 1.84 -3.68 -16.45
CA ALA A 95 1.79 -2.99 -15.16
C ALA A 95 2.14 -1.49 -15.33
N PRO A 96 1.43 -0.58 -14.66
CA PRO A 96 1.70 0.86 -14.75
C PRO A 96 3.05 1.19 -14.12
N SER A 97 3.72 2.23 -14.65
CA SER A 97 4.98 2.75 -14.07
C SER A 97 4.74 3.49 -12.74
N THR A 98 3.51 3.98 -12.54
CA THR A 98 3.13 4.74 -11.33
C THR A 98 1.70 4.40 -10.95
N TYR A 99 1.51 4.07 -9.69
CA TYR A 99 0.19 3.88 -9.08
C TYR A 99 -0.27 5.19 -8.44
N ALA A 100 -1.54 5.51 -8.58
CA ALA A 100 -2.15 6.67 -7.96
C ALA A 100 -3.39 6.28 -7.16
N ILE A 101 -3.55 6.88 -5.99
CA ILE A 101 -4.76 6.80 -5.17
C ILE A 101 -5.25 8.23 -4.94
N VAL A 102 -6.44 8.54 -5.44
CA VAL A 102 -7.06 9.86 -5.29
C VAL A 102 -8.00 9.83 -4.08
N LEU A 103 -7.73 10.70 -3.11
CA LEU A 103 -8.53 10.87 -1.91
C LEU A 103 -9.32 12.18 -1.99
N THR A 104 -10.61 12.12 -1.79
CA THR A 104 -11.46 13.31 -1.60
C THR A 104 -11.59 13.56 -0.11
N VAL A 105 -10.90 14.57 0.39
CA VAL A 105 -10.81 14.91 1.81
C VAL A 105 -11.40 16.29 2.09
N PRO A 106 -11.85 16.60 3.33
CA PRO A 106 -12.24 17.96 3.72
C PRO A 106 -11.07 18.96 3.55
N GLU A 107 -11.35 20.22 3.23
CA GLU A 107 -10.32 21.27 3.06
C GLU A 107 -9.38 21.43 4.25
N GLY A 108 -9.85 21.17 5.47
CA GLY A 108 -9.04 21.21 6.70
C GLY A 108 -8.28 19.93 7.01
N PHE A 109 -8.18 18.98 6.07
CA PHE A 109 -7.48 17.72 6.31
C PHE A 109 -5.97 17.95 6.46
N SER A 110 -5.37 17.33 7.47
CA SER A 110 -3.96 17.54 7.82
C SER A 110 -3.01 17.02 6.73
N GLN A 111 -2.13 17.89 6.25
CA GLN A 111 -1.07 17.51 5.31
C GLN A 111 -0.11 16.47 5.90
N THR A 112 0.21 16.57 7.20
CA THR A 112 1.03 15.57 7.90
C THR A 112 0.40 14.19 7.86
N THR A 113 -0.94 14.12 7.97
CA THR A 113 -1.67 12.84 7.86
C THR A 113 -1.59 12.27 6.45
N LEU A 114 -1.62 13.11 5.41
CA LEU A 114 -1.45 12.63 4.02
C LEU A 114 -0.05 12.05 3.79
N ILE A 115 0.99 12.70 4.33
CA ILE A 115 2.37 12.20 4.25
C ILE A 115 2.50 10.87 5.00
N LEU A 116 1.91 10.77 6.19
CA LEU A 116 1.91 9.52 6.96
C LEU A 116 1.20 8.40 6.19
N LEU A 117 0.01 8.68 5.64
CA LEU A 117 -0.74 7.72 4.83
C LEU A 117 0.04 7.24 3.60
N GLU A 118 0.75 8.15 2.91
CA GLU A 118 1.60 7.79 1.77
C GLU A 118 2.67 6.77 2.18
N ARG A 119 3.32 6.98 3.34
CA ARG A 119 4.35 6.07 3.86
C ARG A 119 3.78 4.74 4.31
N LEU A 120 2.69 4.75 5.06
CA LEU A 120 2.03 3.53 5.54
C LEU A 120 1.49 2.67 4.39
N ILE A 121 0.91 3.29 3.37
CA ILE A 121 0.42 2.58 2.18
C ILE A 121 1.59 1.98 1.40
N HIS A 122 2.68 2.71 1.24
CA HIS A 122 3.89 2.19 0.60
C HIS A 122 4.38 0.94 1.32
N GLU A 123 4.55 1.00 2.64
CA GLU A 123 5.00 -0.11 3.46
C GLU A 123 4.02 -1.30 3.42
N TYR A 124 2.72 -1.03 3.48
CA TYR A 124 1.70 -2.08 3.33
C TYR A 124 1.85 -2.84 2.01
N ILE A 125 2.01 -2.12 0.89
CA ILE A 125 2.15 -2.74 -0.45
C ILE A 125 3.41 -3.61 -0.50
N VAL A 126 4.53 -3.09 0.00
CA VAL A 126 5.82 -3.80 0.04
C VAL A 126 5.70 -5.05 0.91
N CYS A 127 5.20 -4.96 2.14
CA CYS A 127 5.03 -6.10 3.05
C CYS A 127 4.11 -7.18 2.46
N MET A 128 3.02 -6.80 1.81
CA MET A 128 2.12 -7.76 1.13
C MET A 128 2.79 -8.50 -0.01
N ALA A 129 3.63 -7.83 -0.79
CA ALA A 129 4.37 -8.46 -1.89
C ALA A 129 5.48 -9.39 -1.35
N VAL A 130 6.22 -8.95 -0.33
CA VAL A 130 7.24 -9.77 0.35
C VAL A 130 6.61 -11.00 1.01
N ALA A 131 5.47 -10.86 1.69
CA ALA A 131 4.76 -11.99 2.29
C ALA A 131 4.36 -13.05 1.25
N ASP A 132 3.90 -12.62 0.08
CA ASP A 132 3.58 -13.55 -1.02
C ASP A 132 4.85 -14.24 -1.55
N TRP A 133 5.94 -13.52 -1.72
CA TRP A 133 7.22 -14.07 -2.15
C TRP A 133 7.76 -15.07 -1.13
N MET A 134 7.76 -14.72 0.17
CA MET A 134 8.19 -15.61 1.24
C MET A 134 7.32 -16.87 1.34
N SER A 135 6.05 -16.81 0.99
CA SER A 135 5.18 -18.00 1.02
C SER A 135 5.66 -19.14 0.12
N ILE A 136 6.52 -18.83 -0.87
CA ILE A 136 7.08 -19.82 -1.80
C ILE A 136 8.53 -20.13 -1.45
N THR A 137 9.32 -19.11 -1.13
CA THR A 137 10.78 -19.23 -1.01
C THR A 137 11.24 -19.48 0.42
N ASN A 138 10.53 -18.93 1.41
CA ASN A 138 10.82 -19.09 2.84
C ASN A 138 9.53 -19.06 3.69
N PRO A 139 8.72 -20.14 3.69
CA PRO A 139 7.42 -20.18 4.35
C PRO A 139 7.43 -19.80 5.83
N SER A 140 8.56 -20.04 6.54
CA SER A 140 8.69 -19.71 7.96
C SER A 140 8.58 -18.21 8.25
N LYS A 141 8.87 -17.36 7.28
CA LYS A 141 8.83 -15.89 7.38
C LYS A 141 7.53 -15.27 6.87
N THR A 142 6.67 -16.06 6.24
CA THR A 142 5.42 -15.57 5.63
C THR A 142 4.54 -14.85 6.63
N GLU A 143 4.34 -15.43 7.81
CA GLU A 143 3.44 -14.86 8.81
C GLU A 143 3.97 -13.55 9.39
N THR A 144 5.27 -13.49 9.66
CA THR A 144 5.92 -12.26 10.11
C THR A 144 5.68 -11.07 9.15
N TRP A 145 5.75 -11.30 7.84
CA TRP A 145 5.50 -10.26 6.84
C TRP A 145 4.02 -9.93 6.70
N ARG A 146 3.11 -10.90 6.92
CA ARG A 146 1.66 -10.65 6.99
C ARG A 146 1.29 -9.81 8.19
N GLU A 147 1.85 -10.10 9.36
CA GLU A 147 1.65 -9.32 10.59
C GLU A 147 2.06 -7.85 10.39
N LYS A 148 3.25 -7.60 9.81
CA LYS A 148 3.70 -6.24 9.46
C LYS A 148 2.73 -5.52 8.51
N ALA A 149 2.20 -6.23 7.51
CA ALA A 149 1.21 -5.66 6.61
C ALA A 149 -0.10 -5.32 7.35
N GLU A 150 -0.59 -6.16 8.24
CA GLU A 150 -1.80 -5.90 9.04
C GLU A 150 -1.61 -4.77 10.06
N GLU A 151 -0.42 -4.64 10.64
CA GLU A 151 -0.05 -3.48 11.47
C GLU A 151 -0.18 -2.19 10.66
N ALA A 152 0.46 -2.13 9.49
CA ALA A 152 0.36 -0.98 8.58
C ALA A 152 -1.10 -0.70 8.16
N ALA A 153 -1.88 -1.73 7.85
CA ALA A 153 -3.30 -1.60 7.51
C ALA A 153 -4.13 -1.03 8.68
N THR A 154 -3.82 -1.45 9.91
CA THR A 154 -4.48 -0.95 11.12
C THR A 154 -4.13 0.52 11.37
N GLU A 155 -2.87 0.91 11.18
CA GLU A 155 -2.43 2.29 11.30
C GLU A 155 -3.08 3.19 10.23
N ILE A 156 -3.19 2.72 8.98
CA ILE A 156 -3.91 3.43 7.90
C ILE A 156 -5.35 3.73 8.34
N ARG A 157 -6.10 2.71 8.79
CA ARG A 157 -7.49 2.86 9.25
C ARG A 157 -7.62 3.80 10.45
N THR A 158 -6.68 3.72 11.38
CA THR A 158 -6.67 4.55 12.60
C THR A 158 -6.35 6.00 12.29
N SER A 159 -5.38 6.26 11.42
CA SER A 159 -4.99 7.60 10.98
C SER A 159 -6.15 8.35 10.32
N LEU A 160 -6.97 7.64 9.54
CA LEU A 160 -8.19 8.20 8.94
C LEU A 160 -9.25 8.55 9.98
N ARG A 161 -9.51 7.67 10.95
CA ARG A 161 -10.54 7.86 11.98
C ARG A 161 -10.20 8.96 12.97
N ALA A 162 -8.94 9.10 13.34
CA ALA A 162 -8.49 10.11 14.30
C ALA A 162 -8.76 11.55 13.85
N ARG A 163 -8.95 11.78 12.53
CA ARG A 163 -9.17 13.11 11.93
C ARG A 163 -10.61 13.43 11.60
N LEU A 164 -11.54 12.48 11.78
CA LEU A 164 -12.98 12.70 11.56
C LEU A 164 -13.64 13.61 12.62
N GLY A 165 -12.90 14.37 13.41
CA GLY A 165 -13.41 15.31 14.40
C GLY A 165 -14.30 14.62 15.47
N LYS A 166 -14.17 15.00 16.72
CA LYS A 166 -15.08 14.53 17.76
C LYS A 166 -16.50 15.02 17.45
N VAL A 167 -17.38 14.15 17.00
CA VAL A 167 -18.80 14.44 16.94
C VAL A 167 -19.30 14.60 18.39
N ARG A 168 -19.35 15.85 18.88
CA ARG A 168 -20.04 16.15 20.13
C ARG A 168 -21.52 15.94 19.90
N ARG A 169 -22.05 14.84 20.38
CA ARG A 169 -23.50 14.70 20.53
C ARG A 169 -23.96 15.79 21.50
N LYS A 170 -24.78 16.73 21.03
CA LYS A 170 -25.47 17.64 21.91
C LYS A 170 -26.44 16.78 22.74
N PRO A 171 -26.34 16.77 24.08
CA PRO A 171 -27.36 16.14 24.88
C PRO A 171 -28.69 16.86 24.60
N HIS A 172 -29.70 16.14 24.15
CA HIS A 172 -31.07 16.66 24.15
C HIS A 172 -31.55 16.61 25.60
N PRO A 173 -31.90 17.74 26.23
CA PRO A 173 -32.64 17.70 27.49
C PRO A 173 -33.99 17.07 27.20
N PHE A 174 -34.42 16.21 28.09
CA PHE A 174 -35.72 15.57 28.06
C PHE A 174 -36.85 16.60 28.13
#